data_8e46fb54246508e905bf9f3534592713
#
_entry.id   8e46fb54246508e905bf9f3534592713
#
_cell.length_a   1.000
_cell.length_b   1.000
_cell.length_c   1.000
_cell.angle_alpha   90.00
_cell.angle_beta   90.00
_cell.angle_gamma   90.00
#
_symmetry.space_group_name_H-M   'P 1'
#
loop_
_entity.id
_entity.type
_entity.pdbx_description
1 polymer ?
#
loop_
_entity_poly.entity_id
_entity_poly.type
_entity_poly.pdbx_seq_one_letter_code
_entity_poly.pdbx_strand_id
1 'polypeptide(L)'
;ECLGRILNVVGVPIDGLGPVNAKRSSSIHRAAPTFTEQSTQIEILETGIKVIDLLAPYRKGGKIGLFGGAGVGKTVLIQELINNVAKAHGGVSCFAGVGERTREGNDLYVEMKESKLETGEPVISKTALVFGQMNEPPGARARVALSALTVAEYFRDEEGQDVLLFIDNIFRFTQAGSEVSALLGRMPSAVGYQPTLGTEMGELQERITSTTKGSITSVQAIYVPADDYTDPAPATAFAHLDATTELSRAISEKGIY
;
A
#
# COMPACT_ATOMS: atom_id res chain seq x y z
N GLU A 1 -3.74 -18.84 3.00
CA GLU A 1 -3.23 -19.48 1.78
C GLU A 1 -2.59 -18.48 0.80
N CYS A 2 -2.86 -17.17 0.96
CA CYS A 2 -2.20 -16.11 0.17
C CYS A 2 -0.85 -15.67 0.76
N LEU A 3 -0.56 -16.01 2.02
CA LEU A 3 0.70 -15.65 2.66
C LEU A 3 1.88 -16.42 2.03
N GLY A 4 2.99 -15.75 1.86
CA GLY A 4 4.17 -16.29 1.20
C GLY A 4 4.08 -16.33 -0.34
N ARG A 5 3.01 -15.80 -0.94
CA ARG A 5 2.71 -15.91 -2.37
C ARG A 5 2.72 -14.55 -3.06
N ILE A 6 3.04 -14.58 -4.34
CA ILE A 6 2.89 -13.43 -5.24
C ILE A 6 1.68 -13.66 -6.13
N LEU A 7 0.72 -12.75 -6.07
CA LEU A 7 -0.52 -12.79 -6.82
C LEU A 7 -0.59 -11.66 -7.83
N ASN A 8 -1.27 -11.88 -8.93
CA ASN A 8 -1.66 -10.80 -9.84
C ASN A 8 -2.99 -10.15 -9.40
N VAL A 9 -3.47 -9.19 -10.17
CA VAL A 9 -4.70 -8.42 -9.88
C VAL A 9 -5.96 -9.28 -9.71
N VAL A 10 -6.04 -10.42 -10.37
CA VAL A 10 -7.19 -11.35 -10.29
C VAL A 10 -6.98 -12.49 -9.27
N GLY A 11 -5.89 -12.43 -8.50
CA GLY A 11 -5.58 -13.41 -7.46
C GLY A 11 -4.93 -14.70 -7.98
N VAL A 12 -4.45 -14.72 -9.22
CA VAL A 12 -3.70 -15.86 -9.75
C VAL A 12 -2.23 -15.74 -9.31
N PRO A 13 -1.63 -16.82 -8.78
CA PRO A 13 -0.22 -16.80 -8.39
C PRO A 13 0.71 -16.69 -9.61
N ILE A 14 1.74 -15.86 -9.48
CA ILE A 14 2.75 -15.60 -10.52
C ILE A 14 4.18 -15.94 -10.06
N ASP A 15 4.30 -16.61 -8.92
CA ASP A 15 5.56 -16.99 -8.27
C ASP A 15 6.13 -18.34 -8.71
N GLY A 16 5.44 -19.03 -9.59
CA GLY A 16 5.85 -20.38 -10.07
C GLY A 16 5.66 -21.52 -9.08
N LEU A 17 5.05 -21.26 -7.92
CA LEU A 17 4.87 -22.25 -6.85
C LEU A 17 3.55 -23.07 -6.98
N GLY A 18 2.90 -23.01 -8.14
CA GLY A 18 1.63 -23.71 -8.38
C GLY A 18 0.40 -22.95 -7.87
N PRO A 19 -0.81 -23.51 -8.03
CA PRO A 19 -2.06 -22.83 -7.68
C PRO A 19 -2.20 -22.60 -6.17
N VAL A 20 -2.91 -21.54 -5.81
CA VAL A 20 -3.36 -21.31 -4.43
C VAL A 20 -4.63 -22.13 -4.21
N ASN A 21 -4.65 -22.97 -3.17
CA ASN A 21 -5.82 -23.77 -2.79
C ASN A 21 -6.85 -22.89 -2.06
N ALA A 22 -7.32 -21.83 -2.73
CA ALA A 22 -8.28 -20.91 -2.15
C ALA A 22 -9.63 -21.59 -1.95
N LYS A 23 -10.11 -21.61 -0.72
CA LYS A 23 -11.44 -22.12 -0.36
C LYS A 23 -12.54 -21.08 -0.57
N ARG A 24 -12.18 -19.82 -0.69
CA ARG A 24 -13.10 -18.68 -0.75
C ARG A 24 -12.55 -17.61 -1.67
N SER A 25 -13.43 -16.93 -2.39
CA SER A 25 -13.14 -15.73 -3.17
C SER A 25 -14.05 -14.59 -2.71
N SER A 26 -13.56 -13.36 -2.80
CA SER A 26 -14.31 -12.16 -2.43
C SER A 26 -14.18 -11.11 -3.54
N SER A 27 -15.22 -10.31 -3.73
CA SER A 27 -15.18 -9.18 -4.66
C SER A 27 -14.17 -8.15 -4.16
N ILE A 28 -13.39 -7.58 -5.07
CA ILE A 28 -12.50 -6.45 -4.78
C ILE A 28 -13.26 -5.13 -4.63
N HIS A 29 -14.49 -5.07 -5.16
CA HIS A 29 -15.39 -3.92 -5.02
C HIS A 29 -16.28 -4.14 -3.80
N ARG A 30 -15.85 -3.58 -2.67
CA ARG A 30 -16.54 -3.67 -1.39
C ARG A 30 -16.79 -2.26 -0.85
N ALA A 31 -17.89 -2.09 -0.11
CA ALA A 31 -18.14 -0.86 0.63
C ALA A 31 -17.14 -0.72 1.79
N ALA A 32 -16.85 0.51 2.17
CA ALA A 32 -16.13 0.81 3.39
C ALA A 32 -16.92 0.30 4.63
N PRO A 33 -16.23 -0.02 5.76
CA PRO A 33 -16.89 -0.34 7.01
C PRO A 33 -17.87 0.74 7.43
N THR A 34 -19.00 0.33 7.97
CA THR A 34 -20.03 1.26 8.45
C THR A 34 -19.50 2.07 9.65
N PHE A 35 -20.12 3.20 9.91
CA PHE A 35 -19.73 4.08 11.01
C PHE A 35 -19.71 3.37 12.38
N THR A 36 -20.62 2.43 12.59
CA THR A 36 -20.73 1.66 13.83
C THR A 36 -19.70 0.55 14.01
N GLU A 37 -19.07 0.13 12.92
CA GLU A 37 -18.02 -0.90 12.92
C GLU A 37 -16.63 -0.33 13.19
N GLN A 38 -16.46 0.99 13.03
CA GLN A 38 -15.17 1.63 13.20
C GLN A 38 -14.77 1.76 14.66
N SER A 39 -13.49 1.54 14.95
CA SER A 39 -12.90 1.75 16.27
C SER A 39 -12.39 3.18 16.41
N THR A 40 -12.68 3.80 17.56
CA THR A 40 -12.19 5.14 17.91
C THR A 40 -10.95 5.13 18.80
N GLN A 41 -10.44 3.96 19.17
CA GLN A 41 -9.25 3.84 20.00
C GLN A 41 -8.01 4.34 19.26
N ILE A 42 -7.16 5.10 19.96
CA ILE A 42 -5.91 5.63 19.43
C ILE A 42 -4.76 4.86 20.09
N GLU A 43 -4.04 4.11 19.25
CA GLU A 43 -2.82 3.40 19.61
C GLU A 43 -1.68 3.85 18.70
N ILE A 44 -0.46 3.94 19.24
CA ILE A 44 0.73 4.24 18.46
C ILE A 44 1.28 2.95 17.86
N LEU A 45 1.68 3.02 16.58
CA LEU A 45 2.41 1.96 15.91
C LEU A 45 3.90 2.18 16.11
N GLU A 46 4.55 1.29 16.85
CA GLU A 46 6.00 1.29 16.99
C GLU A 46 6.64 0.72 15.72
N THR A 47 7.38 1.57 15.01
CA THR A 47 7.97 1.23 13.70
C THR A 47 9.41 0.70 13.82
N GLY A 48 10.06 0.91 14.95
CA GLY A 48 11.48 0.62 15.15
C GLY A 48 12.42 1.64 14.47
N ILE A 49 11.88 2.65 13.81
CA ILE A 49 12.65 3.74 13.19
C ILE A 49 12.61 4.93 14.15
N LYS A 50 13.73 5.19 14.81
CA LYS A 50 13.82 6.18 15.91
C LYS A 50 13.29 7.55 15.56
N VAL A 51 13.57 8.06 14.36
CA VAL A 51 13.12 9.38 13.94
C VAL A 51 11.61 9.44 13.77
N ILE A 52 10.98 8.38 13.31
CA ILE A 52 9.52 8.28 13.17
C ILE A 52 8.90 8.16 14.56
N ASP A 53 9.33 7.19 15.34
CA ASP A 53 8.71 6.88 16.63
C ASP A 53 8.84 8.02 17.64
N LEU A 54 9.92 8.80 17.55
CA LEU A 54 10.18 9.92 18.47
C LEU A 54 9.58 11.24 18.02
N LEU A 55 9.66 11.57 16.72
CA LEU A 55 9.32 12.91 16.22
C LEU A 55 7.97 12.97 15.50
N ALA A 56 7.55 11.87 14.87
CA ALA A 56 6.32 11.81 14.07
C ALA A 56 5.67 10.42 14.18
N PRO A 57 5.26 9.98 15.39
CA PRO A 57 4.75 8.63 15.61
C PRO A 57 3.51 8.35 14.77
N TYR A 58 3.46 7.15 14.20
CA TYR A 58 2.34 6.72 13.39
C TYR A 58 1.22 6.14 14.27
N ARG A 59 -0.01 6.40 13.86
CA ARG A 59 -1.19 5.82 14.48
C ARG A 59 -1.47 4.43 13.91
N LYS A 60 -1.71 3.45 14.76
CA LYS A 60 -2.24 2.14 14.38
C LYS A 60 -3.64 2.30 13.76
N GLY A 61 -3.87 1.64 12.64
CA GLY A 61 -5.10 1.84 11.86
C GLY A 61 -5.17 3.16 11.09
N GLY A 62 -4.07 3.92 11.08
CA GLY A 62 -3.95 5.16 10.33
C GLY A 62 -3.47 4.96 8.89
N LYS A 63 -3.62 6.01 8.11
CA LYS A 63 -3.13 6.11 6.72
C LYS A 63 -1.90 7.00 6.69
N ILE A 64 -0.75 6.43 6.39
CA ILE A 64 0.53 7.13 6.38
C ILE A 64 0.99 7.32 4.93
N GLY A 65 1.29 8.54 4.54
CA GLY A 65 1.86 8.86 3.24
C GLY A 65 3.37 9.11 3.31
N LEU A 66 4.12 8.43 2.44
CA LEU A 66 5.53 8.71 2.19
C LEU A 66 5.66 9.50 0.90
N PHE A 67 5.77 10.81 1.02
CA PHE A 67 5.91 11.71 -0.12
C PHE A 67 7.37 11.85 -0.55
N GLY A 68 7.57 12.05 -1.83
CA GLY A 68 8.86 12.39 -2.40
C GLY A 68 8.95 12.08 -3.90
N GLY A 69 9.87 12.74 -4.56
CA GLY A 69 10.22 12.46 -5.96
C GLY A 69 10.89 11.11 -6.17
N ALA A 70 11.37 10.85 -7.38
CA ALA A 70 12.07 9.61 -7.69
C ALA A 70 13.42 9.52 -6.95
N GLY A 71 13.78 8.35 -6.43
CA GLY A 71 15.11 8.05 -5.90
C GLY A 71 15.44 8.68 -4.54
N VAL A 72 14.45 9.13 -3.77
CA VAL A 72 14.66 9.72 -2.44
C VAL A 72 14.59 8.70 -1.28
N GLY A 73 14.41 7.41 -1.57
CA GLY A 73 14.46 6.34 -0.56
C GLY A 73 13.10 5.83 -0.07
N LYS A 74 11.97 6.13 -0.75
CA LYS A 74 10.64 5.64 -0.35
C LYS A 74 10.59 4.12 -0.19
N THR A 75 11.05 3.39 -1.20
CA THR A 75 11.02 1.93 -1.20
C THR A 75 11.89 1.34 -0.09
N VAL A 76 13.07 1.91 0.16
CA VAL A 76 13.96 1.48 1.25
C VAL A 76 13.28 1.64 2.61
N LEU A 77 12.58 2.77 2.82
CA LEU A 77 11.83 3.00 4.07
C LEU A 77 10.68 2.00 4.23
N ILE A 78 9.98 1.68 3.15
CA ILE A 78 8.92 0.66 3.16
C ILE A 78 9.50 -0.71 3.52
N GLN A 79 10.61 -1.10 2.91
CA GLN A 79 11.29 -2.37 3.20
C GLN A 79 11.68 -2.48 4.68
N GLU A 80 12.24 -1.41 5.24
CA GLU A 80 12.62 -1.35 6.65
C GLU A 80 11.39 -1.44 7.58
N LEU A 81 10.30 -0.76 7.24
CA LEU A 81 9.04 -0.86 7.99
C LEU A 81 8.48 -2.28 7.97
N ILE A 82 8.43 -2.92 6.80
CA ILE A 82 7.98 -4.31 6.68
C ILE A 82 8.82 -5.23 7.56
N ASN A 83 10.13 -5.09 7.48
CA ASN A 83 11.07 -5.94 8.22
C ASN A 83 10.91 -5.75 9.74
N ASN A 84 10.87 -4.51 10.21
CA ASN A 84 10.78 -4.20 11.64
C ASN A 84 9.43 -4.62 12.22
N VAL A 85 8.33 -4.30 11.54
CA VAL A 85 7.00 -4.63 12.05
C VAL A 85 6.73 -6.13 12.00
N ALA A 86 7.17 -6.82 10.96
CA ALA A 86 7.07 -8.29 10.89
C ALA A 86 7.84 -8.96 12.04
N LYS A 87 9.00 -8.42 12.42
CA LYS A 87 9.81 -8.93 13.54
C LYS A 87 9.19 -8.62 14.90
N ALA A 88 8.76 -7.37 15.11
CA ALA A 88 8.30 -6.92 16.43
C ALA A 88 6.88 -7.38 16.76
N HIS A 89 5.97 -7.38 15.81
CA HIS A 89 4.54 -7.58 16.06
C HIS A 89 4.00 -8.93 15.58
N GLY A 90 4.76 -9.66 14.76
CA GLY A 90 4.33 -10.97 14.23
C GLY A 90 3.04 -10.91 13.37
N GLY A 91 2.58 -9.70 13.05
CA GLY A 91 1.37 -9.43 12.29
C GLY A 91 1.50 -9.80 10.81
N VAL A 92 0.36 -9.80 10.12
CA VAL A 92 0.28 -10.05 8.68
C VAL A 92 0.52 -8.73 7.94
N SER A 93 1.29 -8.81 6.87
CA SER A 93 1.52 -7.70 5.95
C SER A 93 0.96 -8.01 4.58
N CYS A 94 0.41 -7.01 3.92
CA CYS A 94 0.00 -7.07 2.51
C CYS A 94 0.75 -5.98 1.74
N PHE A 95 1.34 -6.32 0.62
CA PHE A 95 2.04 -5.37 -0.24
C PHE A 95 1.36 -5.29 -1.61
N ALA A 96 1.00 -4.10 -2.02
CA ALA A 96 0.46 -3.78 -3.33
C ALA A 96 1.52 -3.07 -4.18
N GLY A 97 2.06 -3.76 -5.17
CA GLY A 97 2.93 -3.18 -6.20
C GLY A 97 2.10 -2.61 -7.33
N VAL A 98 1.88 -1.29 -7.33
CA VAL A 98 1.00 -0.60 -8.26
C VAL A 98 1.81 0.14 -9.32
N GLY A 99 1.88 -0.42 -10.52
CA GLY A 99 2.51 0.24 -11.66
C GLY A 99 4.01 0.50 -11.52
N GLU A 100 4.70 -0.22 -10.63
CA GLU A 100 6.14 -0.10 -10.42
C GLU A 100 6.93 -1.05 -11.33
N ARG A 101 8.25 -0.95 -11.29
CA ARG A 101 9.15 -1.77 -12.12
C ARG A 101 9.16 -3.20 -11.62
N THR A 102 9.07 -4.17 -12.54
CA THR A 102 9.11 -5.60 -12.20
C THR A 102 10.39 -5.98 -11.45
N ARG A 103 11.53 -5.33 -11.77
CA ARG A 103 12.79 -5.57 -11.07
C ARG A 103 12.69 -5.21 -9.57
N GLU A 104 12.12 -4.04 -9.24
CA GLU A 104 11.96 -3.59 -7.85
C GLU A 104 11.05 -4.53 -7.05
N GLY A 105 9.98 -5.03 -7.68
CA GLY A 105 9.11 -6.05 -7.08
C GLY A 105 9.83 -7.38 -6.84
N ASN A 106 10.72 -7.79 -7.75
CA ASN A 106 11.52 -9.00 -7.57
C ASN A 106 12.58 -8.83 -6.49
N ASP A 107 13.26 -7.68 -6.46
CA ASP A 107 14.26 -7.37 -5.43
C ASP A 107 13.61 -7.41 -4.03
N LEU A 108 12.43 -6.83 -3.86
CA LEU A 108 11.64 -6.89 -2.62
C LEU A 108 11.29 -8.34 -2.23
N TYR A 109 10.85 -9.15 -3.20
CA TYR A 109 10.52 -10.56 -2.95
C TYR A 109 11.72 -11.36 -2.46
N VAL A 110 12.88 -11.20 -3.11
CA VAL A 110 14.12 -11.89 -2.73
C VAL A 110 14.56 -11.47 -1.33
N GLU A 111 14.54 -10.18 -1.03
CA GLU A 111 14.90 -9.64 0.28
C GLU A 111 13.99 -10.16 1.40
N MET A 112 12.67 -10.20 1.19
CA MET A 112 11.73 -10.77 2.16
C MET A 112 11.91 -12.27 2.36
N LYS A 113 12.41 -12.97 1.36
CA LYS A 113 12.72 -14.41 1.42
C LYS A 113 14.00 -14.69 2.18
N GLU A 114 15.00 -13.81 2.08
CA GLU A 114 16.28 -13.91 2.78
C GLU A 114 16.20 -13.41 4.22
N SER A 115 15.39 -12.37 4.48
CA SER A 115 15.18 -11.82 5.81
C SER A 115 14.39 -12.80 6.68
N LYS A 116 14.83 -12.95 7.93
CA LYS A 116 14.22 -13.89 8.89
C LYS A 116 13.56 -13.16 10.04
N LEU A 117 12.42 -13.69 10.46
CA LEU A 117 11.76 -13.34 11.71
C LEU A 117 12.57 -13.86 12.92
N GLU A 118 12.23 -13.41 14.11
CA GLU A 118 12.80 -13.94 15.35
C GLU A 118 12.55 -15.45 15.52
N THR A 119 11.46 -15.95 14.94
CA THR A 119 11.11 -17.38 14.90
C THR A 119 12.02 -18.22 13.98
N GLY A 120 12.85 -17.57 13.15
CA GLY A 120 13.69 -18.20 12.13
C GLY A 120 13.00 -18.41 10.77
N GLU A 121 11.69 -18.17 10.68
CA GLU A 121 10.95 -18.21 9.42
C GLU A 121 11.26 -16.98 8.53
N PRO A 122 11.19 -17.10 7.21
CA PRO A 122 11.39 -15.95 6.34
C PRO A 122 10.23 -14.96 6.49
N VAL A 123 10.51 -13.65 6.39
CA VAL A 123 9.52 -12.55 6.52
C VAL A 123 8.34 -12.72 5.56
N ILE A 124 8.61 -13.26 4.37
CA ILE A 124 7.58 -13.50 3.36
C ILE A 124 6.49 -14.47 3.84
N SER A 125 6.76 -15.36 4.80
CA SER A 125 5.75 -16.29 5.33
C SER A 125 4.55 -15.58 5.98
N LYS A 126 4.74 -14.32 6.39
CA LYS A 126 3.70 -13.44 6.98
C LYS A 126 3.23 -12.35 6.03
N THR A 127 3.68 -12.38 4.78
CA THR A 127 3.37 -11.32 3.81
C THR A 127 2.67 -11.88 2.59
N ALA A 128 1.62 -11.18 2.13
CA ALA A 128 0.97 -11.43 0.84
C ALA A 128 1.40 -10.33 -0.14
N LEU A 129 1.89 -10.70 -1.31
CA LEU A 129 2.32 -9.77 -2.35
C LEU A 129 1.31 -9.79 -3.50
N VAL A 130 0.83 -8.61 -3.91
CA VAL A 130 -0.06 -8.45 -5.06
C VAL A 130 0.54 -7.45 -6.02
N PHE A 131 0.87 -7.89 -7.23
CA PHE A 131 1.55 -7.05 -8.21
C PHE A 131 0.70 -6.77 -9.45
N GLY A 132 0.65 -5.51 -9.84
CA GLY A 132 0.18 -5.03 -11.13
C GLY A 132 1.17 -4.01 -11.66
N GLN A 133 2.26 -4.50 -12.25
CA GLN A 133 3.44 -3.72 -12.63
C GLN A 133 3.22 -2.87 -13.88
N MET A 134 4.27 -2.13 -14.32
CA MET A 134 4.21 -1.19 -15.43
C MET A 134 3.75 -1.81 -16.76
N ASN A 135 4.03 -3.09 -16.98
CA ASN A 135 3.68 -3.82 -18.20
C ASN A 135 2.19 -4.23 -18.26
N GLU A 136 1.47 -4.13 -17.12
CA GLU A 136 0.06 -4.46 -17.08
C GLU A 136 -0.81 -3.35 -17.70
N PRO A 137 -1.96 -3.72 -18.30
CA PRO A 137 -2.91 -2.73 -18.82
C PRO A 137 -3.45 -1.81 -17.71
N PRO A 138 -3.91 -0.60 -18.07
CA PRO A 138 -4.35 0.39 -17.07
C PRO A 138 -5.48 -0.12 -16.17
N GLY A 139 -6.38 -0.95 -16.69
CA GLY A 139 -7.45 -1.56 -15.91
C GLY A 139 -6.93 -2.48 -14.80
N ALA A 140 -5.83 -3.20 -14.99
CA ALA A 140 -5.19 -4.02 -13.98
C ALA A 140 -4.46 -3.15 -12.95
N ARG A 141 -3.65 -2.17 -13.40
CA ARG A 141 -2.94 -1.24 -12.52
C ARG A 141 -3.88 -0.43 -11.62
N ALA A 142 -5.05 -0.04 -12.12
CA ALA A 142 -6.07 0.66 -11.34
C ALA A 142 -6.77 -0.22 -10.29
N ARG A 143 -6.62 -1.54 -10.34
CA ARG A 143 -7.35 -2.46 -9.44
C ARG A 143 -6.45 -3.27 -8.50
N VAL A 144 -5.15 -3.31 -8.75
CA VAL A 144 -4.22 -4.10 -7.92
C VAL A 144 -4.22 -3.67 -6.45
N ALA A 145 -4.32 -2.36 -6.18
CA ALA A 145 -4.44 -1.86 -4.82
C ALA A 145 -5.72 -2.37 -4.12
N LEU A 146 -6.84 -2.43 -4.85
CA LEU A 146 -8.09 -2.99 -4.34
C LEU A 146 -7.98 -4.49 -4.06
N SER A 147 -7.24 -5.23 -4.88
CA SER A 147 -7.00 -6.66 -4.67
C SER A 147 -6.19 -6.91 -3.40
N ALA A 148 -5.10 -6.17 -3.20
CA ALA A 148 -4.30 -6.25 -1.98
C ALA A 148 -5.10 -5.83 -0.74
N LEU A 149 -5.88 -4.76 -0.85
CA LEU A 149 -6.75 -4.30 0.23
C LEU A 149 -7.80 -5.35 0.61
N THR A 150 -8.36 -6.06 -0.38
CA THR A 150 -9.33 -7.14 -0.11
C THR A 150 -8.69 -8.30 0.65
N VAL A 151 -7.42 -8.62 0.39
CA VAL A 151 -6.67 -9.60 1.17
C VAL A 151 -6.45 -9.10 2.61
N ALA A 152 -6.07 -7.83 2.77
CA ALA A 152 -5.90 -7.21 4.09
C ALA A 152 -7.21 -7.19 4.89
N GLU A 153 -8.33 -6.86 4.25
CA GLU A 153 -9.67 -6.87 4.87
C GLU A 153 -10.07 -8.26 5.36
N TYR A 154 -9.71 -9.33 4.66
CA TYR A 154 -9.96 -10.69 5.14
C TYR A 154 -9.29 -10.93 6.50
N PHE A 155 -8.02 -10.58 6.65
CA PHE A 155 -7.30 -10.75 7.91
C PHE A 155 -7.84 -9.86 9.03
N ARG A 156 -8.25 -8.62 8.71
CA ARG A 156 -8.89 -7.73 9.68
C ARG A 156 -10.26 -8.23 10.15
N ASP A 157 -11.13 -8.59 9.21
CA ASP A 157 -12.56 -8.80 9.47
C ASP A 157 -12.90 -10.24 9.87
N GLU A 158 -12.19 -11.24 9.31
CA GLU A 158 -12.44 -12.66 9.54
C GLU A 158 -11.47 -13.27 10.57
N GLU A 159 -10.19 -12.88 10.51
CA GLU A 159 -9.16 -13.39 11.42
C GLU A 159 -8.93 -12.49 12.64
N GLY A 160 -9.52 -11.28 12.64
CA GLY A 160 -9.40 -10.33 13.76
C GLY A 160 -7.97 -9.84 14.00
N GLN A 161 -7.18 -9.72 12.94
CA GLN A 161 -5.76 -9.36 13.05
C GLN A 161 -5.52 -7.88 12.73
N ASP A 162 -4.40 -7.40 13.23
CA ASP A 162 -3.83 -6.12 12.81
C ASP A 162 -2.98 -6.34 11.58
N VAL A 163 -3.31 -5.65 10.51
CA VAL A 163 -2.70 -5.82 9.21
C VAL A 163 -1.97 -4.56 8.79
N LEU A 164 -0.78 -4.72 8.23
CA LEU A 164 -0.07 -3.65 7.55
C LEU A 164 -0.29 -3.76 6.05
N LEU A 165 -0.77 -2.69 5.47
CA LEU A 165 -0.96 -2.57 4.03
C LEU A 165 0.04 -1.57 3.45
N PHE A 166 0.92 -2.06 2.59
CA PHE A 166 1.86 -1.22 1.85
C PHE A 166 1.37 -1.04 0.43
N ILE A 167 1.34 0.20 -0.05
CA ILE A 167 0.97 0.53 -1.44
C ILE A 167 2.12 1.29 -2.08
N ASP A 168 2.79 0.68 -3.03
CA ASP A 168 3.85 1.30 -3.81
C ASP A 168 3.50 1.18 -5.30
N ASN A 169 2.98 2.17 -5.94
CA ASN A 169 2.85 3.58 -5.58
C ASN A 169 1.40 4.06 -5.80
N ILE A 170 0.82 4.81 -4.86
CA ILE A 170 -0.58 5.28 -4.99
C ILE A 170 -0.76 6.27 -6.15
N PHE A 171 0.28 7.01 -6.53
CA PHE A 171 0.25 7.86 -7.72
C PHE A 171 -0.05 7.05 -8.99
N ARG A 172 0.49 5.84 -9.10
CA ARG A 172 0.24 4.97 -10.26
C ARG A 172 -1.21 4.49 -10.33
N PHE A 173 -1.87 4.34 -9.18
CA PHE A 173 -3.31 4.09 -9.14
C PHE A 173 -4.09 5.24 -9.79
N THR A 174 -3.80 6.49 -9.46
CA THR A 174 -4.45 7.66 -10.07
C THR A 174 -4.11 7.81 -11.54
N GLN A 175 -2.87 7.56 -11.93
CA GLN A 175 -2.43 7.58 -13.33
C GLN A 175 -3.17 6.54 -14.17
N ALA A 176 -3.28 5.31 -13.69
CA ALA A 176 -4.03 4.25 -14.36
C ALA A 176 -5.52 4.61 -14.49
N GLY A 177 -6.10 5.24 -13.47
CA GLY A 177 -7.46 5.78 -13.51
C GLY A 177 -7.64 6.85 -14.60
N SER A 178 -6.67 7.73 -14.79
CA SER A 178 -6.71 8.75 -15.86
C SER A 178 -6.63 8.13 -17.26
N GLU A 179 -5.79 7.11 -17.43
CA GLU A 179 -5.70 6.35 -18.69
C GLU A 179 -7.03 5.66 -19.03
N VAL A 180 -7.67 5.01 -18.05
CA VAL A 180 -8.99 4.38 -18.23
C VAL A 180 -10.05 5.43 -18.57
N SER A 181 -10.05 6.57 -17.91
CA SER A 181 -10.98 7.66 -18.15
C SER A 181 -10.83 8.21 -19.59
N ALA A 182 -9.60 8.37 -20.06
CA ALA A 182 -9.31 8.79 -21.44
C ALA A 182 -9.81 7.76 -22.46
N LEU A 183 -9.60 6.48 -22.22
CA LEU A 183 -10.11 5.40 -23.08
C LEU A 183 -11.64 5.38 -23.16
N LEU A 184 -12.32 5.80 -22.10
CA LEU A 184 -13.78 5.93 -22.05
C LEU A 184 -14.30 7.24 -22.67
N GLY A 185 -13.42 8.09 -23.19
CA GLY A 185 -13.79 9.38 -23.79
C GLY A 185 -14.34 10.41 -22.82
N ARG A 186 -14.05 10.30 -21.53
CA ARG A 186 -14.47 11.27 -20.53
C ARG A 186 -13.67 12.57 -20.65
N MET A 187 -14.36 13.70 -20.44
CA MET A 187 -13.68 15.00 -20.44
C MET A 187 -12.69 15.07 -19.27
N PRO A 188 -11.42 15.38 -19.54
CA PRO A 188 -10.41 15.47 -18.48
C PRO A 188 -10.66 16.69 -17.58
N SER A 189 -10.28 16.56 -16.32
CA SER A 189 -10.20 17.66 -15.37
C SER A 189 -8.81 18.34 -15.41
N ALA A 190 -8.48 19.11 -14.37
CA ALA A 190 -7.19 19.81 -14.29
C ALA A 190 -5.99 18.85 -14.49
N VAL A 191 -5.00 19.32 -15.24
CA VAL A 191 -3.74 18.58 -15.54
C VAL A 191 -3.98 17.25 -16.29
N GLY A 192 -5.16 17.03 -16.85
CA GLY A 192 -5.49 15.80 -17.58
C GLY A 192 -5.97 14.62 -16.74
N TYR A 193 -6.16 14.82 -15.43
CA TYR A 193 -6.71 13.78 -14.56
C TYR A 193 -8.20 13.51 -14.81
N GLN A 194 -8.66 12.35 -14.37
CA GLN A 194 -10.09 11.98 -14.41
C GLN A 194 -10.93 12.89 -13.51
N PRO A 195 -12.17 13.22 -13.92
CA PRO A 195 -13.07 14.02 -13.09
C PRO A 195 -13.50 13.30 -11.81
N THR A 196 -13.37 11.98 -11.77
CA THR A 196 -13.70 11.10 -10.64
C THR A 196 -12.53 10.82 -9.68
N LEU A 197 -11.39 11.53 -9.83
CA LEU A 197 -10.18 11.30 -9.04
C LEU A 197 -10.44 11.27 -7.53
N GLY A 198 -11.13 12.26 -7.00
CA GLY A 198 -11.46 12.35 -5.58
C GLY A 198 -12.35 11.21 -5.10
N THR A 199 -13.35 10.81 -5.89
CA THR A 199 -14.25 9.71 -5.57
C THR A 199 -13.53 8.37 -5.57
N GLU A 200 -12.73 8.08 -6.59
CA GLU A 200 -11.96 6.83 -6.71
C GLU A 200 -10.93 6.69 -5.56
N MET A 201 -10.26 7.79 -5.24
CA MET A 201 -9.33 7.82 -4.10
C MET A 201 -10.07 7.61 -2.78
N GLY A 202 -11.21 8.29 -2.58
CA GLY A 202 -12.04 8.15 -1.38
C GLY A 202 -12.55 6.72 -1.19
N GLU A 203 -13.05 6.07 -2.22
CA GLU A 203 -13.52 4.68 -2.18
C GLU A 203 -12.41 3.70 -1.73
N LEU A 204 -11.17 3.91 -2.18
CA LEU A 204 -10.04 3.12 -1.72
C LEU A 204 -9.67 3.43 -0.27
N GLN A 205 -9.51 4.71 0.06
CA GLN A 205 -8.96 5.17 1.34
C GLN A 205 -9.91 4.92 2.53
N GLU A 206 -11.23 5.06 2.34
CA GLU A 206 -12.21 4.85 3.41
C GLU A 206 -12.35 3.38 3.85
N ARG A 207 -11.91 2.44 3.03
CA ARG A 207 -11.84 1.01 3.41
C ARG A 207 -10.67 0.71 4.35
N ILE A 208 -9.64 1.58 4.34
CA ILE A 208 -8.45 1.46 5.18
C ILE A 208 -8.73 2.11 6.52
N THR A 209 -9.14 1.33 7.50
CA THR A 209 -9.51 1.82 8.83
C THR A 209 -9.42 0.71 9.88
N SER A 210 -9.44 1.10 11.15
CA SER A 210 -9.63 0.20 12.27
C SER A 210 -11.10 -0.11 12.48
N THR A 211 -11.40 -1.37 12.71
CA THR A 211 -12.73 -1.83 13.11
C THR A 211 -12.69 -2.40 14.53
N THR A 212 -13.84 -2.75 15.06
CA THR A 212 -13.95 -3.43 16.38
C THR A 212 -13.31 -4.82 16.38
N LYS A 213 -13.00 -5.40 15.22
CA LYS A 213 -12.41 -6.73 15.08
C LYS A 213 -10.89 -6.70 14.91
N GLY A 214 -10.36 -5.73 14.20
CA GLY A 214 -8.95 -5.58 13.90
C GLY A 214 -8.66 -4.28 13.18
N SER A 215 -7.42 -4.07 12.78
CA SER A 215 -7.00 -2.81 12.13
C SER A 215 -6.28 -3.05 10.81
N ILE A 216 -6.40 -2.08 9.89
CA ILE A 216 -5.50 -1.96 8.75
C ILE A 216 -4.76 -0.64 8.89
N THR A 217 -3.45 -0.70 9.06
CA THR A 217 -2.57 0.45 8.98
C THR A 217 -1.94 0.47 7.60
N SER A 218 -2.08 1.56 6.86
CA SER A 218 -1.48 1.66 5.53
C SER A 218 -0.28 2.58 5.51
N VAL A 219 0.75 2.16 4.78
CA VAL A 219 1.90 2.98 4.41
C VAL A 219 1.92 3.08 2.89
N GLN A 220 1.71 4.27 2.38
CA GLN A 220 1.51 4.54 0.97
C GLN A 220 2.65 5.39 0.42
N ALA A 221 3.40 4.86 -0.55
CA ALA A 221 4.35 5.67 -1.29
C ALA A 221 3.60 6.58 -2.26
N ILE A 222 3.94 7.85 -2.25
CA ILE A 222 3.31 8.86 -3.09
C ILE A 222 4.40 9.54 -3.91
N TYR A 223 4.43 9.25 -5.20
CA TYR A 223 5.29 9.95 -6.12
C TYR A 223 4.75 11.36 -6.36
N VAL A 224 5.62 12.35 -6.22
CA VAL A 224 5.30 13.75 -6.48
C VAL A 224 5.90 14.13 -7.83
N PRO A 225 5.08 14.33 -8.89
CA PRO A 225 5.58 14.68 -10.20
C PRO A 225 6.32 16.02 -10.19
N ALA A 226 7.54 16.05 -10.71
CA ALA A 226 8.39 17.25 -10.75
C ALA A 226 8.61 17.94 -9.38
N ASP A 227 8.49 17.19 -8.29
CA ASP A 227 8.51 17.71 -6.91
C ASP A 227 7.46 18.83 -6.66
N ASP A 228 6.35 18.81 -7.43
CA ASP A 228 5.23 19.74 -7.32
C ASP A 228 4.09 19.17 -6.47
N TYR A 229 3.99 19.61 -5.23
CA TYR A 229 2.95 19.20 -4.27
C TYR A 229 1.57 19.78 -4.58
N THR A 230 1.45 20.71 -5.55
CA THR A 230 0.17 21.27 -6.00
C THR A 230 -0.49 20.42 -7.09
N ASP A 231 0.20 19.41 -7.61
CA ASP A 231 -0.38 18.45 -8.54
C ASP A 231 -1.62 17.78 -7.92
N PRO A 232 -2.74 17.65 -8.66
CA PRO A 232 -3.99 17.09 -8.13
C PRO A 232 -3.88 15.69 -7.51
N ALA A 233 -2.98 14.83 -7.99
CA ALA A 233 -2.84 13.48 -7.45
C ALA A 233 -2.25 13.46 -6.03
N PRO A 234 -1.07 14.02 -5.74
CA PRO A 234 -0.57 14.11 -4.37
C PRO A 234 -1.47 14.97 -3.48
N ALA A 235 -2.05 16.06 -3.97
CA ALA A 235 -2.95 16.91 -3.20
C ALA A 235 -4.21 16.16 -2.75
N THR A 236 -4.83 15.36 -3.64
CA THR A 236 -5.99 14.54 -3.29
C THR A 236 -5.62 13.42 -2.32
N ALA A 237 -4.48 12.77 -2.52
CA ALA A 237 -4.01 11.74 -1.60
C ALA A 237 -3.77 12.31 -0.20
N PHE A 238 -3.13 13.48 -0.10
CA PHE A 238 -2.85 14.16 1.17
C PHE A 238 -4.10 14.38 2.02
N ALA A 239 -5.23 14.73 1.39
CA ALA A 239 -6.49 14.98 2.11
C ALA A 239 -7.04 13.76 2.86
N HIS A 240 -6.63 12.55 2.49
CA HIS A 240 -7.09 11.31 3.11
C HIS A 240 -6.13 10.75 4.18
N LEU A 241 -4.94 11.33 4.33
CA LEU A 241 -3.89 10.78 5.19
C LEU A 241 -3.97 11.32 6.62
N ASP A 242 -3.69 10.44 7.58
CA ASP A 242 -3.60 10.79 9.01
C ASP A 242 -2.20 11.30 9.39
N ALA A 243 -1.16 10.83 8.70
CA ALA A 243 0.22 11.25 8.89
C ALA A 243 0.97 11.29 7.57
N THR A 244 1.95 12.19 7.48
CA THR A 244 2.78 12.35 6.29
C THR A 244 4.25 12.42 6.68
N THR A 245 5.08 11.73 5.89
CA THR A 245 6.53 11.84 5.95
C THR A 245 7.03 12.28 4.58
N GLU A 246 7.70 13.41 4.53
CA GLU A 246 8.29 13.94 3.31
C GLU A 246 9.76 13.58 3.24
N LEU A 247 10.15 12.92 2.16
CA LEU A 247 11.54 12.61 1.84
C LEU A 247 12.10 13.68 0.91
N SER A 248 12.83 14.62 1.49
CA SER A 248 13.37 15.78 0.79
C SER A 248 14.55 15.40 -0.10
N ARG A 249 14.47 15.73 -1.39
CA ARG A 249 15.58 15.58 -2.34
C ARG A 249 16.81 16.38 -1.91
N ALA A 250 16.61 17.61 -1.43
CA ALA A 250 17.68 18.49 -0.99
C ALA A 250 18.49 17.91 0.20
N ILE A 251 17.88 17.06 1.02
CA ILE A 251 18.54 16.37 2.12
C ILE A 251 19.21 15.11 1.60
N SER A 252 18.50 14.32 0.78
CA SER A 252 19.00 13.07 0.20
C SER A 252 20.26 13.29 -0.65
N GLU A 253 20.33 14.35 -1.45
CA GLU A 253 21.51 14.71 -2.27
C GLU A 253 22.75 15.06 -1.44
N LYS A 254 22.57 15.45 -0.18
CA LYS A 254 23.67 15.71 0.76
C LYS A 254 24.18 14.46 1.47
N GLY A 255 23.58 13.29 1.19
CA GLY A 255 23.91 12.04 1.85
C GLY A 255 23.54 12.02 3.33
N ILE A 256 22.56 12.82 3.74
CA ILE A 256 22.01 12.82 5.10
C ILE A 256 20.79 11.92 5.09
N TYR A 257 20.90 10.78 5.76
CA TYR A 257 19.85 9.76 5.87
C TYR A 257 19.42 9.58 7.33
#